data_41de50c4d6b55049991750037b6b55dd
#
_entry.id   41de50c4d6b55049991750037b6b55dd
#
_cell.length_a   1.000
_cell.length_b   1.000
_cell.length_c   1.000
_cell.angle_alpha   90.00
_cell.angle_beta   90.00
_cell.angle_gamma   90.00
#
_symmetry.space_group_name_H-M   'P 1'
#
loop_
_entity.id
_entity.type
_entity.pdbx_description
1 polymer ?
#
loop_
_entity_poly.entity_id
_entity_poly.type
_entity_poly.pdbx_seq_one_letter_code
_entity_poly.pdbx_strand_id
1 'polypeptide(L)'
;MLGRIVRAYVTVGRTFGAWLPPLVTFLLFSVLRLVVSIGWCLDPIFFPKLRRTRVQSPIVLVGNPRTGTTFLQRFLTDHGVGAGLELWRMLYSSLTIQAVIKPILPFLEKVSPARHHSTVAHETSLTSVETDDVSFLFRFFDGMFLYGFILAFDEHDRVDLVDPRQRDTTQRDGDWLEALWKRSLVAHGSDRVVAKLFSLSAWLPTFLRRFPDAKILYMVRDPLEVLPSALSLTTGVLDKALGFWDRPEPLRRRYVQRMVAGYTLLLRRFHDDYTSGAIPKENVYIVRYDRLMREFDVVMDEILAFTGSPRSDALVAAIRSQAEKQRGYKSKHTYSLAQFGLDADALRRDCQFVYDAFGI
;
A
#
# COMPACT_ATOMS: atom_id res chain seq x y z
N MET A 1 16.11 7.41 12.53
CA MET A 1 15.35 6.22 12.92
C MET A 1 15.11 6.17 14.42
N LEU A 2 16.15 6.21 15.29
CA LEU A 2 16.00 6.08 16.75
C LEU A 2 14.96 7.05 17.33
N GLY A 3 14.99 8.33 16.95
CA GLY A 3 14.01 9.31 17.44
C GLY A 3 12.56 8.98 17.10
N ARG A 4 12.30 8.35 15.91
CA ARG A 4 10.94 7.90 15.56
C ARG A 4 10.51 6.69 16.40
N ILE A 5 11.44 5.77 16.70
CA ILE A 5 11.17 4.60 17.55
C ILE A 5 10.79 5.05 18.96
N VAL A 6 11.59 5.94 19.57
CA VAL A 6 11.31 6.49 20.90
C VAL A 6 9.96 7.22 20.90
N ARG A 7 9.70 8.03 19.87
CA ARG A 7 8.44 8.76 19.76
C ARG A 7 7.24 7.81 19.62
N ALA A 8 7.33 6.80 18.77
CA ALA A 8 6.29 5.79 18.61
C ALA A 8 6.04 5.02 19.90
N TYR A 9 7.10 4.64 20.62
CA TYR A 9 7.01 3.99 21.91
C TYR A 9 6.24 4.85 22.93
N VAL A 10 6.63 6.13 23.05
CA VAL A 10 5.98 7.08 23.96
C VAL A 10 4.52 7.32 23.54
N THR A 11 4.26 7.47 22.24
CA THR A 11 2.90 7.69 21.72
C THR A 11 2.00 6.50 22.05
N VAL A 12 2.44 5.27 21.79
CA VAL A 12 1.66 4.05 22.11
C VAL A 12 1.44 3.93 23.63
N GLY A 13 2.50 4.11 24.43
CA GLY A 13 2.41 4.05 25.89
C GLY A 13 1.43 5.07 26.47
N ARG A 14 1.49 6.34 26.05
CA ARG A 14 0.61 7.40 26.53
C ARG A 14 -0.83 7.27 26.03
N THR A 15 -1.01 6.83 24.79
CA THR A 15 -2.33 6.74 24.15
C THR A 15 -3.11 5.52 24.62
N PHE A 16 -2.44 4.37 24.72
CA PHE A 16 -3.09 3.07 24.91
C PHE A 16 -2.71 2.39 26.24
N GLY A 17 -1.79 2.96 27.01
CA GLY A 17 -1.26 2.32 28.22
C GLY A 17 -0.36 1.11 27.94
N ALA A 18 -0.05 0.86 26.67
CA ALA A 18 0.68 -0.33 26.22
C ALA A 18 2.19 -0.06 26.18
N TRP A 19 2.91 -0.29 27.27
CA TRP A 19 4.36 -0.05 27.37
C TRP A 19 5.19 -1.29 27.04
N LEU A 20 4.78 -2.46 27.46
CA LEU A 20 5.56 -3.69 27.29
C LEU A 20 5.50 -4.25 25.85
N PRO A 21 4.32 -4.36 25.18
CA PRO A 21 4.25 -4.95 23.85
C PRO A 21 5.12 -4.25 22.79
N PRO A 22 5.19 -2.90 22.71
CA PRO A 22 6.07 -2.24 21.76
C PRO A 22 7.56 -2.50 22.00
N LEU A 23 7.96 -2.65 23.28
CA LEU A 23 9.34 -2.96 23.62
C LEU A 23 9.74 -4.36 23.14
N VAL A 24 8.90 -5.36 23.39
CA VAL A 24 9.09 -6.73 22.91
C VAL A 24 9.12 -6.77 21.37
N THR A 25 8.17 -6.09 20.73
CA THR A 25 8.10 -5.99 19.28
C THR A 25 9.36 -5.34 18.71
N PHE A 26 9.84 -4.26 19.32
CA PHE A 26 11.08 -3.60 18.91
C PHE A 26 12.29 -4.53 18.98
N LEU A 27 12.43 -5.30 20.06
CA LEU A 27 13.53 -6.26 20.22
C LEU A 27 13.48 -7.33 19.15
N LEU A 28 12.30 -7.95 18.93
CA LEU A 28 12.11 -8.97 17.90
C LEU A 28 12.42 -8.43 16.49
N PHE A 29 11.91 -7.24 16.16
CA PHE A 29 12.20 -6.59 14.89
C PHE A 29 13.68 -6.23 14.72
N SER A 30 14.37 -5.85 15.80
CA SER A 30 15.81 -5.56 15.76
C SER A 30 16.62 -6.80 15.41
N VAL A 31 16.31 -7.94 16.04
CA VAL A 31 16.92 -9.23 15.71
C VAL A 31 16.61 -9.65 14.28
N LEU A 32 15.35 -9.56 13.86
CA LEU A 32 14.93 -9.87 12.50
C LEU A 32 15.69 -9.03 11.46
N ARG A 33 15.81 -7.72 11.70
CA ARG A 33 16.54 -6.82 10.80
C ARG A 33 18.03 -7.15 10.70
N LEU A 34 18.64 -7.55 11.81
CA LEU A 34 20.04 -8.01 11.79
C LEU A 34 20.16 -9.25 10.90
N VAL A 35 19.32 -10.26 11.11
CA VAL A 35 19.31 -11.51 10.33
C VAL A 35 19.07 -11.22 8.84
N VAL A 36 18.08 -10.41 8.53
CA VAL A 36 17.78 -10.01 7.14
C VAL A 36 18.93 -9.23 6.52
N SER A 37 19.61 -8.36 7.28
CA SER A 37 20.78 -7.60 6.77
C SER A 37 21.96 -8.51 6.46
N ILE A 38 22.22 -9.52 7.28
CA ILE A 38 23.22 -10.57 6.98
C ILE A 38 22.83 -11.30 5.70
N GLY A 39 21.57 -11.70 5.57
CA GLY A 39 21.07 -12.35 4.36
C GLY A 39 21.25 -11.49 3.10
N TRP A 40 21.05 -10.18 3.20
CA TRP A 40 21.29 -9.24 2.09
C TRP A 40 22.75 -9.25 1.61
N CYS A 41 23.70 -9.37 2.52
CA CYS A 41 25.12 -9.50 2.17
C CYS A 41 25.42 -10.85 1.46
N LEU A 42 24.66 -11.89 1.79
CA LEU A 42 24.82 -13.22 1.20
C LEU A 42 24.06 -13.39 -0.13
N ASP A 43 23.02 -12.59 -0.38
CA ASP A 43 22.21 -12.69 -1.60
C ASP A 43 23.02 -12.67 -2.90
N PRO A 44 24.01 -11.77 -3.11
CA PRO A 44 24.79 -11.75 -4.35
C PRO A 44 25.67 -12.99 -4.56
N ILE A 45 25.96 -13.74 -3.49
CA ILE A 45 26.76 -14.97 -3.51
C ILE A 45 25.87 -16.15 -3.93
N PHE A 46 24.74 -16.34 -3.25
CA PHE A 46 23.84 -17.47 -3.49
C PHE A 46 22.89 -17.25 -4.67
N PHE A 47 22.61 -15.99 -5.02
CA PHE A 47 21.70 -15.60 -6.12
C PHE A 47 22.41 -14.67 -7.12
N PRO A 48 23.41 -15.17 -7.91
CA PRO A 48 24.19 -14.33 -8.82
C PRO A 48 23.34 -13.66 -9.91
N LYS A 49 22.17 -14.21 -10.25
CA LYS A 49 21.20 -13.59 -11.16
C LYS A 49 20.80 -12.18 -10.70
N LEU A 50 20.78 -11.91 -9.40
CA LEU A 50 20.39 -10.61 -8.83
C LEU A 50 21.23 -9.45 -9.39
N ARG A 51 22.51 -9.68 -9.69
CA ARG A 51 23.42 -8.65 -10.26
C ARG A 51 23.01 -8.22 -11.67
N ARG A 52 22.36 -9.12 -12.43
CA ARG A 52 21.94 -8.88 -13.82
C ARG A 52 20.47 -8.50 -13.94
N THR A 53 19.69 -8.73 -12.88
CA THR A 53 18.26 -8.40 -12.86
C THR A 53 18.06 -6.89 -12.91
N ARG A 54 17.21 -6.44 -13.80
CA ARG A 54 16.77 -5.05 -13.95
C ARG A 54 15.27 -4.96 -13.73
N VAL A 55 14.82 -3.88 -13.15
CA VAL A 55 13.39 -3.55 -13.09
C VAL A 55 13.07 -2.80 -14.38
N GLN A 56 12.20 -3.38 -15.20
CA GLN A 56 11.80 -2.83 -16.49
C GLN A 56 10.29 -2.74 -16.57
N SER A 57 9.80 -1.61 -17.04
CA SER A 57 8.37 -1.32 -17.23
C SER A 57 7.49 -1.80 -16.06
N PRO A 58 7.80 -1.45 -14.80
CA PRO A 58 7.00 -1.90 -13.68
C PRO A 58 5.58 -1.33 -13.79
N ILE A 59 4.60 -2.17 -13.49
CA ILE A 59 3.20 -1.74 -13.37
C ILE A 59 2.98 -1.37 -11.91
N VAL A 60 2.57 -0.13 -11.65
CA VAL A 60 2.37 0.35 -10.27
C VAL A 60 0.96 0.88 -10.09
N LEU A 61 0.20 0.22 -9.20
CA LEU A 61 -1.10 0.67 -8.78
C LEU A 61 -0.94 1.74 -7.71
N VAL A 62 -1.50 2.92 -7.98
CA VAL A 62 -1.41 4.10 -7.11
C VAL A 62 -2.82 4.60 -6.80
N GLY A 63 -3.01 5.25 -5.68
CA GLY A 63 -4.29 5.79 -5.23
C GLY A 63 -4.50 5.53 -3.74
N ASN A 64 -5.55 6.09 -3.16
CA ASN A 64 -5.84 5.88 -1.75
C ASN A 64 -6.22 4.42 -1.43
N PRO A 65 -6.01 3.94 -0.20
CA PRO A 65 -6.60 2.68 0.25
C PRO A 65 -8.11 2.65 -0.05
N ARG A 66 -8.66 1.47 -0.36
CA ARG A 66 -10.10 1.25 -0.66
C ARG A 66 -10.60 1.73 -2.02
N THR A 67 -9.71 2.07 -2.94
CA THR A 67 -10.04 2.38 -4.33
C THR A 67 -10.06 1.16 -5.27
N GLY A 68 -9.95 -0.06 -4.73
CA GLY A 68 -9.92 -1.30 -5.53
C GLY A 68 -8.50 -1.75 -5.93
N THR A 69 -7.46 -1.04 -5.48
CA THR A 69 -6.05 -1.35 -5.78
C THR A 69 -5.66 -2.78 -5.47
N THR A 70 -6.06 -3.32 -4.32
CA THR A 70 -5.73 -4.70 -3.93
C THR A 70 -6.40 -5.74 -4.83
N PHE A 71 -7.66 -5.52 -5.18
CA PHE A 71 -8.38 -6.39 -6.10
C PHE A 71 -7.67 -6.47 -7.46
N LEU A 72 -7.37 -5.32 -8.05
CA LEU A 72 -6.72 -5.26 -9.36
C LEU A 72 -5.29 -5.80 -9.29
N GLN A 73 -4.50 -5.49 -8.25
CA GLN A 73 -3.16 -6.02 -8.08
C GLN A 73 -3.16 -7.54 -8.04
N ARG A 74 -3.99 -8.14 -7.18
CA ARG A 74 -4.10 -9.59 -7.05
C ARG A 74 -4.55 -10.23 -8.36
N PHE A 75 -5.54 -9.66 -9.02
CA PHE A 75 -5.97 -10.16 -10.32
C PHE A 75 -4.83 -10.20 -11.34
N LEU A 76 -4.04 -9.12 -11.45
CA LEU A 76 -2.91 -9.06 -12.36
C LEU A 76 -1.80 -10.07 -11.99
N THR A 77 -1.49 -10.21 -10.71
CA THR A 77 -0.44 -11.12 -10.22
C THR A 77 -0.84 -12.59 -10.32
N ASP A 78 -2.07 -12.93 -9.95
CA ASP A 78 -2.58 -14.29 -9.98
C ASP A 78 -2.71 -14.85 -11.41
N HIS A 79 -2.84 -13.94 -12.40
CA HIS A 79 -2.92 -14.32 -13.81
C HIS A 79 -1.63 -14.04 -14.60
N GLY A 80 -0.50 -13.90 -13.89
CA GLY A 80 0.83 -13.91 -14.50
C GLY A 80 1.23 -12.66 -15.27
N VAL A 81 0.56 -11.51 -15.05
CA VAL A 81 0.94 -10.22 -15.68
C VAL A 81 2.27 -9.71 -15.13
N GLY A 82 2.59 -10.05 -13.87
CA GLY A 82 3.88 -9.75 -13.26
C GLY A 82 3.94 -10.22 -11.80
N ALA A 83 5.11 -10.10 -11.20
CA ALA A 83 5.36 -10.49 -9.81
C ALA A 83 4.88 -9.39 -8.85
N GLY A 84 4.03 -9.74 -7.89
CA GLY A 84 3.71 -8.94 -6.72
C GLY A 84 4.63 -9.24 -5.53
N LEU A 85 4.51 -8.46 -4.47
CA LEU A 85 5.21 -8.70 -3.22
C LEU A 85 4.25 -9.21 -2.15
N GLU A 86 4.46 -10.45 -1.71
CA GLU A 86 3.76 -11.01 -0.58
C GLU A 86 4.30 -10.43 0.73
N LEU A 87 3.45 -10.31 1.75
CA LEU A 87 3.79 -9.72 3.04
C LEU A 87 5.04 -10.35 3.68
N TRP A 88 5.16 -11.70 3.62
CA TRP A 88 6.32 -12.39 4.19
C TRP A 88 7.63 -12.05 3.48
N ARG A 89 7.60 -11.75 2.17
CA ARG A 89 8.77 -11.33 1.41
C ARG A 89 9.21 -9.91 1.73
N MET A 90 8.29 -9.04 2.12
CA MET A 90 8.64 -7.72 2.62
C MET A 90 9.29 -7.80 4.01
N LEU A 91 8.79 -8.69 4.85
CA LEU A 91 9.32 -8.94 6.19
C LEU A 91 10.70 -9.61 6.13
N TYR A 92 10.83 -10.66 5.34
CA TYR A 92 12.06 -11.42 5.09
C TYR A 92 12.63 -11.04 3.72
N SER A 93 13.07 -9.79 3.56
CA SER A 93 13.38 -9.19 2.27
C SER A 93 14.68 -9.70 1.58
N SER A 94 15.43 -10.63 2.18
CA SER A 94 16.60 -11.29 1.59
C SER A 94 16.20 -12.62 0.95
N LEU A 95 16.67 -12.90 -0.27
CA LEU A 95 16.47 -14.17 -0.96
C LEU A 95 17.04 -15.36 -0.18
N THR A 96 18.22 -15.17 0.43
CA THR A 96 18.86 -16.20 1.28
C THR A 96 17.98 -16.55 2.47
N ILE A 97 17.43 -15.54 3.15
CA ILE A 97 16.51 -15.77 4.27
C ILE A 97 15.19 -16.36 3.80
N GLN A 98 14.67 -15.92 2.64
CA GLN A 98 13.46 -16.51 2.05
C GLN A 98 13.62 -17.99 1.74
N ALA A 99 14.78 -18.43 1.26
CA ALA A 99 15.06 -19.84 1.01
C ALA A 99 14.99 -20.69 2.29
N VAL A 100 15.46 -20.14 3.43
CA VAL A 100 15.38 -20.79 4.74
C VAL A 100 13.95 -20.77 5.31
N ILE A 101 13.23 -19.66 5.14
CA ILE A 101 11.87 -19.48 5.70
C ILE A 101 10.80 -20.26 4.89
N LYS A 102 10.97 -20.39 3.58
CA LYS A 102 9.99 -21.03 2.69
C LYS A 102 9.47 -22.41 3.16
N PRO A 103 10.32 -23.35 3.63
CA PRO A 103 9.84 -24.65 4.12
C PRO A 103 8.95 -24.56 5.36
N ILE A 104 9.16 -23.56 6.23
CA ILE A 104 8.40 -23.37 7.48
C ILE A 104 7.27 -22.36 7.34
N LEU A 105 7.12 -21.74 6.16
CA LEU A 105 6.09 -20.72 5.91
C LEU A 105 4.66 -21.20 6.22
N PRO A 106 4.24 -22.45 5.89
CA PRO A 106 2.91 -22.93 6.26
C PRO A 106 2.65 -22.95 7.77
N PHE A 107 3.69 -23.22 8.58
CA PHE A 107 3.59 -23.15 10.03
C PHE A 107 3.50 -21.69 10.48
N LEU A 108 4.37 -20.81 9.97
CA LEU A 108 4.35 -19.38 10.29
C LEU A 108 3.00 -18.73 9.93
N GLU A 109 2.39 -19.15 8.82
CA GLU A 109 1.06 -18.66 8.42
C GLU A 109 -0.01 -18.99 9.49
N LYS A 110 0.05 -20.21 10.07
CA LYS A 110 -0.92 -20.64 11.11
C LYS A 110 -0.82 -19.83 12.40
N VAL A 111 0.40 -19.45 12.80
CA VAL A 111 0.66 -18.74 14.06
C VAL A 111 0.73 -17.21 13.87
N SER A 112 0.67 -16.74 12.63
CA SER A 112 0.81 -15.32 12.32
C SER A 112 -0.39 -14.50 12.82
N PRO A 113 -0.15 -13.40 13.54
CA PRO A 113 -1.21 -12.47 13.92
C PRO A 113 -1.82 -11.76 12.69
N ALA A 114 -1.16 -11.72 11.54
CA ALA A 114 -1.67 -11.14 10.30
C ALA A 114 -2.94 -11.82 9.82
N ARG A 115 -3.07 -13.15 10.03
CA ARG A 115 -4.25 -13.93 9.63
C ARG A 115 -5.53 -13.56 10.40
N HIS A 116 -5.41 -12.93 11.55
CA HIS A 116 -6.53 -12.62 12.43
C HIS A 116 -7.05 -11.19 12.27
N HIS A 117 -6.50 -10.40 11.36
CA HIS A 117 -6.93 -9.03 11.13
C HIS A 117 -8.06 -8.96 10.12
N SER A 118 -9.26 -8.73 10.66
CA SER A 118 -10.47 -8.30 9.95
C SER A 118 -11.03 -9.24 8.86
N THR A 119 -11.93 -10.10 9.26
CA THR A 119 -12.85 -10.84 8.38
C THR A 119 -13.83 -9.93 7.60
N VAL A 120 -13.93 -8.66 7.98
CA VAL A 120 -14.96 -7.73 7.46
C VAL A 120 -14.48 -6.92 6.26
N ALA A 121 -13.18 -6.62 6.13
CA ALA A 121 -12.74 -5.66 5.13
C ALA A 121 -11.59 -6.16 4.22
N HIS A 122 -10.72 -7.05 4.69
CA HIS A 122 -9.55 -7.49 3.92
C HIS A 122 -8.91 -8.71 4.56
N GLU A 123 -8.92 -9.83 3.87
CA GLU A 123 -8.11 -10.98 4.30
C GLU A 123 -6.64 -10.68 4.01
N THR A 124 -5.86 -10.46 5.07
CA THR A 124 -4.41 -10.33 5.01
C THR A 124 -3.78 -11.60 5.54
N SER A 125 -2.83 -12.15 4.81
CA SER A 125 -2.03 -13.30 5.21
C SER A 125 -0.56 -13.04 4.93
N LEU A 126 0.34 -13.86 5.48
CA LEU A 126 1.76 -13.73 5.15
C LEU A 126 2.02 -13.97 3.65
N THR A 127 1.24 -14.83 3.04
CA THR A 127 1.38 -15.22 1.63
C THR A 127 0.56 -14.35 0.67
N SER A 128 -0.28 -13.43 1.16
CA SER A 128 -1.01 -12.53 0.29
C SER A 128 -0.13 -11.38 -0.23
N VAL A 129 -0.37 -11.01 -1.49
CA VAL A 129 0.24 -9.83 -2.09
C VAL A 129 -0.35 -8.58 -1.44
N GLU A 130 0.54 -7.71 -0.93
CA GLU A 130 0.16 -6.52 -0.17
C GLU A 130 0.80 -5.25 -0.74
N THR A 131 0.49 -4.10 -0.15
CA THR A 131 1.09 -2.84 -0.57
C THR A 131 2.56 -2.77 -0.19
N ASP A 132 3.38 -2.35 -1.14
CA ASP A 132 4.84 -2.20 -0.98
C ASP A 132 5.19 -1.12 0.06
N ASP A 133 4.26 -0.20 0.37
CA ASP A 133 4.41 0.80 1.44
C ASP A 133 4.74 0.19 2.80
N VAL A 134 4.26 -1.03 3.09
CA VAL A 134 4.55 -1.74 4.35
C VAL A 134 6.05 -2.02 4.49
N SER A 135 6.76 -2.19 3.38
CA SER A 135 8.20 -2.44 3.38
C SER A 135 9.01 -1.27 3.95
N PHE A 136 8.54 -0.03 3.82
CA PHE A 136 9.17 1.13 4.44
C PHE A 136 9.09 1.09 5.97
N LEU A 137 7.95 0.64 6.52
CA LEU A 137 7.82 0.41 7.96
C LEU A 137 8.83 -0.64 8.44
N PHE A 138 8.88 -1.79 7.77
CA PHE A 138 9.78 -2.88 8.15
C PHE A 138 11.25 -2.49 8.01
N ARG A 139 11.63 -1.77 6.96
CA ARG A 139 13.02 -1.44 6.70
C ARG A 139 13.50 -0.21 7.45
N PHE A 140 12.72 0.86 7.45
CA PHE A 140 13.18 2.18 7.92
C PHE A 140 12.49 2.65 9.19
N PHE A 141 11.44 1.94 9.63
CA PHE A 141 10.51 2.43 10.64
C PHE A 141 10.01 3.83 10.25
N ASP A 142 9.35 3.91 9.09
CA ASP A 142 9.00 5.16 8.40
C ASP A 142 7.76 5.00 7.52
N GLY A 143 7.28 6.13 6.94
CA GLY A 143 6.23 6.17 5.95
C GLY A 143 4.82 6.16 6.51
N MET A 144 3.85 6.07 5.60
CA MET A 144 2.43 6.25 5.90
C MET A 144 1.86 5.19 6.87
N PHE A 145 2.43 3.99 6.93
CA PHE A 145 1.99 2.97 7.88
C PHE A 145 2.40 3.29 9.31
N LEU A 146 3.59 3.83 9.53
CA LEU A 146 4.01 4.35 10.84
C LEU A 146 3.14 5.55 11.25
N TYR A 147 2.86 6.45 10.30
CA TYR A 147 1.97 7.57 10.55
C TYR A 147 0.56 7.07 10.91
N GLY A 148 -0.07 6.32 10.05
CA GLY A 148 -1.48 5.94 10.18
C GLY A 148 -1.78 5.04 11.38
N PHE A 149 -0.88 4.13 11.76
CA PHE A 149 -1.14 3.22 12.88
C PHE A 149 -0.61 3.72 14.23
N ILE A 150 0.33 4.67 14.24
CA ILE A 150 0.97 5.10 15.49
C ILE A 150 1.05 6.62 15.59
N LEU A 151 1.74 7.30 14.66
CA LEU A 151 2.14 8.67 14.89
C LEU A 151 1.06 9.71 14.54
N ALA A 152 -0.08 9.29 13.97
CA ALA A 152 -1.27 10.13 13.89
C ALA A 152 -1.89 10.43 15.27
N PHE A 153 -1.52 9.69 16.33
CA PHE A 153 -1.89 9.97 17.72
C PHE A 153 -0.95 10.93 18.44
N ASP A 154 0.25 11.21 17.91
CA ASP A 154 1.25 12.08 18.55
C ASP A 154 0.65 13.47 18.88
N GLU A 155 1.22 14.17 19.82
CA GLU A 155 0.85 15.56 20.15
C GLU A 155 1.09 16.48 18.94
N HIS A 156 2.21 16.31 18.25
CA HIS A 156 2.55 17.06 17.04
C HIS A 156 2.19 16.23 15.79
N ASP A 157 1.60 16.88 14.80
CA ASP A 157 1.33 16.23 13.53
C ASP A 157 2.65 15.81 12.84
N ARG A 158 2.70 14.57 12.38
CA ARG A 158 3.85 13.97 11.74
C ARG A 158 3.57 13.69 10.27
N VAL A 159 2.82 14.58 9.62
CA VAL A 159 2.51 14.50 8.20
C VAL A 159 3.77 14.50 7.31
N ASP A 160 4.93 14.93 7.86
CA ASP A 160 6.26 14.76 7.27
C ASP A 160 6.61 13.30 6.90
N LEU A 161 5.92 12.32 7.50
CA LEU A 161 6.07 10.90 7.17
C LEU A 161 5.30 10.50 5.89
N VAL A 162 4.38 11.34 5.44
CA VAL A 162 3.52 11.09 4.27
C VAL A 162 3.85 12.06 3.14
N ASP A 163 4.28 13.28 3.46
CA ASP A 163 4.56 14.34 2.48
C ASP A 163 6.07 14.54 2.24
N PRO A 164 6.61 14.06 1.12
CA PRO A 164 8.02 14.26 0.76
C PRO A 164 8.43 15.72 0.58
N ARG A 165 7.48 16.64 0.36
CA ARG A 165 7.78 18.07 0.30
C ARG A 165 8.16 18.66 1.66
N GLN A 166 7.79 17.98 2.76
CA GLN A 166 8.20 18.36 4.13
C GLN A 166 9.46 17.62 4.58
N ARG A 167 9.63 16.35 4.12
CA ARG A 167 10.80 15.54 4.44
C ARG A 167 11.10 14.59 3.27
N ASP A 168 12.04 14.97 2.43
CA ASP A 168 12.39 14.19 1.26
C ASP A 168 13.14 12.90 1.63
N THR A 169 12.51 11.77 1.34
CA THR A 169 13.09 10.42 1.46
C THR A 169 13.03 9.67 0.13
N THR A 170 12.66 10.34 -0.96
CA THR A 170 12.32 9.71 -2.24
C THR A 170 13.48 8.95 -2.87
N GLN A 171 14.71 9.45 -2.74
CA GLN A 171 15.90 8.74 -3.21
C GLN A 171 16.09 7.41 -2.46
N ARG A 172 16.07 7.45 -1.13
CA ARG A 172 16.18 6.26 -0.26
C ARG A 172 15.10 5.23 -0.57
N ASP A 173 13.86 5.71 -0.70
CA ASP A 173 12.69 4.87 -0.90
C ASP A 173 12.70 4.24 -2.30
N GLY A 174 13.12 5.00 -3.31
CA GLY A 174 13.34 4.47 -4.67
C GLY A 174 14.45 3.43 -4.73
N ASP A 175 15.60 3.65 -4.05
CA ASP A 175 16.70 2.68 -3.95
C ASP A 175 16.22 1.37 -3.30
N TRP A 176 15.43 1.51 -2.24
CA TRP A 176 14.86 0.36 -1.53
C TRP A 176 13.89 -0.43 -2.40
N LEU A 177 12.93 0.22 -3.04
CA LEU A 177 11.96 -0.43 -3.92
C LEU A 177 12.65 -1.17 -5.06
N GLU A 178 13.61 -0.55 -5.73
CA GLU A 178 14.35 -1.21 -6.82
C GLU A 178 15.06 -2.47 -6.32
N ALA A 179 15.75 -2.37 -5.18
CA ALA A 179 16.47 -3.49 -4.62
C ALA A 179 15.54 -4.63 -4.15
N LEU A 180 14.36 -4.28 -3.63
CA LEU A 180 13.33 -5.23 -3.21
C LEU A 180 12.66 -5.90 -4.42
N TRP A 181 12.32 -5.12 -5.44
CA TRP A 181 11.71 -5.61 -6.68
C TRP A 181 12.63 -6.53 -7.47
N LYS A 182 13.93 -6.23 -7.55
CA LYS A 182 14.92 -7.16 -8.14
C LYS A 182 14.90 -8.52 -7.46
N ARG A 183 14.75 -8.56 -6.13
CA ARG A 183 14.62 -9.81 -5.38
C ARG A 183 13.30 -10.53 -5.66
N SER A 184 12.21 -9.77 -5.76
CA SER A 184 10.90 -10.34 -6.15
C SER A 184 10.97 -10.98 -7.54
N LEU A 185 11.55 -10.30 -8.53
CA LEU A 185 11.72 -10.83 -9.88
C LEU A 185 12.54 -12.13 -9.88
N VAL A 186 13.65 -12.18 -9.15
CA VAL A 186 14.47 -13.40 -9.03
C VAL A 186 13.69 -14.53 -8.34
N ALA A 187 12.95 -14.21 -7.28
CA ALA A 187 12.22 -15.20 -6.48
C ALA A 187 11.03 -15.83 -7.25
N HIS A 188 10.37 -15.06 -8.12
CA HIS A 188 9.23 -15.51 -8.91
C HIS A 188 9.63 -16.00 -10.32
N GLY A 189 10.86 -15.72 -10.76
CA GLY A 189 11.27 -15.97 -12.15
C GLY A 189 10.48 -15.13 -13.15
N SER A 190 10.08 -13.93 -12.76
CA SER A 190 9.29 -12.99 -13.58
C SER A 190 10.17 -11.87 -14.12
N ASP A 191 9.78 -11.31 -15.25
CA ASP A 191 10.48 -10.19 -15.87
C ASP A 191 9.88 -8.83 -15.51
N ARG A 192 8.67 -8.82 -14.93
CA ARG A 192 7.93 -7.59 -14.63
C ARG A 192 7.39 -7.59 -13.21
N VAL A 193 7.37 -6.42 -12.59
CA VAL A 193 6.76 -6.17 -11.27
C VAL A 193 5.34 -5.63 -11.44
N VAL A 194 4.42 -6.08 -10.57
CA VAL A 194 3.11 -5.46 -10.34
C VAL A 194 3.06 -5.01 -8.87
N ALA A 195 3.41 -3.76 -8.64
CA ALA A 195 3.48 -3.16 -7.32
C ALA A 195 2.21 -2.38 -6.96
N LYS A 196 2.05 -2.09 -5.66
CA LYS A 196 0.99 -1.21 -5.16
C LYS A 196 1.58 -0.26 -4.12
N LEU A 197 1.45 1.05 -4.35
CA LEU A 197 2.02 2.10 -3.51
C LEU A 197 1.04 3.26 -3.35
N PHE A 198 0.49 3.42 -2.16
CA PHE A 198 -0.39 4.54 -1.84
C PHE A 198 0.39 5.85 -1.72
N SER A 199 1.56 5.80 -1.04
CA SER A 199 2.42 6.96 -0.81
C SER A 199 2.99 7.55 -2.09
N LEU A 200 3.05 6.76 -3.18
CA LEU A 200 3.60 7.20 -4.46
C LEU A 200 2.80 8.37 -5.07
N SER A 201 1.53 8.53 -4.71
CA SER A 201 0.72 9.69 -5.08
C SER A 201 1.40 11.03 -4.75
N ALA A 202 2.25 11.07 -3.72
CA ALA A 202 2.91 12.29 -3.27
C ALA A 202 4.27 12.58 -3.93
N TRP A 203 4.85 11.62 -4.68
CA TRP A 203 6.21 11.76 -5.24
C TRP A 203 6.38 11.11 -6.62
N LEU A 204 5.29 10.94 -7.35
CA LEU A 204 5.27 10.28 -8.64
C LEU A 204 6.22 10.91 -9.69
N PRO A 205 6.41 12.24 -9.78
CA PRO A 205 7.39 12.82 -10.68
C PRO A 205 8.83 12.35 -10.43
N THR A 206 9.22 12.24 -9.14
CA THR A 206 10.56 11.74 -8.78
C THR A 206 10.70 10.25 -9.09
N PHE A 207 9.66 9.48 -8.86
CA PHE A 207 9.61 8.06 -9.18
C PHE A 207 9.77 7.83 -10.71
N LEU A 208 9.05 8.57 -11.54
CA LEU A 208 9.11 8.46 -13.01
C LEU A 208 10.46 8.90 -13.58
N ARG A 209 11.20 9.81 -12.94
CA ARG A 209 12.59 10.08 -13.33
C ARG A 209 13.51 8.87 -13.14
N ARG A 210 13.23 8.02 -12.15
CA ARG A 210 13.99 6.79 -11.88
C ARG A 210 13.54 5.62 -12.74
N PHE A 211 12.24 5.49 -12.97
CA PHE A 211 11.60 4.45 -13.76
C PHE A 211 10.77 5.09 -14.89
N PRO A 212 11.43 5.62 -15.93
CA PRO A 212 10.75 6.38 -16.98
C PRO A 212 9.82 5.51 -17.84
N ASP A 213 10.03 4.20 -17.82
CA ASP A 213 9.21 3.19 -18.50
C ASP A 213 8.08 2.62 -17.64
N ALA A 214 7.93 3.08 -16.39
CA ALA A 214 6.88 2.62 -15.50
C ALA A 214 5.49 2.93 -16.04
N LYS A 215 4.56 2.01 -15.82
CA LYS A 215 3.14 2.14 -16.15
C LYS A 215 2.32 2.28 -14.87
N ILE A 216 1.75 3.45 -14.68
CA ILE A 216 1.01 3.82 -13.48
C ILE A 216 -0.48 3.62 -13.73
N LEU A 217 -1.10 2.79 -12.91
CA LEU A 217 -2.56 2.62 -12.85
C LEU A 217 -3.07 3.44 -11.65
N TYR A 218 -3.51 4.67 -11.93
CA TYR A 218 -4.02 5.53 -10.87
C TYR A 218 -5.50 5.28 -10.61
N MET A 219 -5.79 4.73 -9.43
CA MET A 219 -7.13 4.30 -9.04
C MET A 219 -7.92 5.44 -8.41
N VAL A 220 -9.04 5.81 -9.03
CA VAL A 220 -9.93 6.88 -8.57
C VAL A 220 -11.29 6.30 -8.13
N ARG A 221 -11.77 6.74 -6.99
CA ARG A 221 -13.09 6.43 -6.45
C ARG A 221 -13.59 7.62 -5.64
N ASP A 222 -14.92 7.76 -5.50
CA ASP A 222 -15.54 8.85 -4.75
C ASP A 222 -14.93 8.99 -3.34
N PRO A 223 -14.33 10.16 -3.00
CA PRO A 223 -13.78 10.42 -1.68
C PRO A 223 -14.76 10.21 -0.54
N LEU A 224 -16.07 10.47 -0.76
CA LEU A 224 -17.11 10.25 0.25
C LEU A 224 -17.32 8.75 0.59
N GLU A 225 -16.92 7.86 -0.32
CA GLU A 225 -16.92 6.41 -0.06
C GLU A 225 -15.56 5.91 0.44
N VAL A 226 -14.48 6.42 -0.14
CA VAL A 226 -13.11 5.98 0.15
C VAL A 226 -12.67 6.33 1.56
N LEU A 227 -12.88 7.59 1.98
CA LEU A 227 -12.33 8.09 3.24
C LEU A 227 -12.96 7.39 4.46
N PRO A 228 -14.30 7.25 4.58
CA PRO A 228 -14.87 6.50 5.70
C PRO A 228 -14.52 5.01 5.65
N SER A 229 -14.38 4.43 4.46
CA SER A 229 -13.96 3.04 4.30
C SER A 229 -12.51 2.81 4.73
N ALA A 230 -11.60 3.74 4.40
CA ALA A 230 -10.20 3.69 4.83
C ALA A 230 -10.05 3.90 6.35
N LEU A 231 -10.81 4.83 6.92
CA LEU A 231 -10.88 5.03 8.36
C LEU A 231 -11.42 3.79 9.08
N SER A 232 -12.49 3.18 8.57
CA SER A 232 -13.05 1.95 9.15
C SER A 232 -12.03 0.81 9.17
N LEU A 233 -11.22 0.66 8.11
CA LEU A 233 -10.16 -0.33 8.07
C LEU A 233 -9.10 -0.07 9.13
N THR A 234 -8.57 1.14 9.21
CA THR A 234 -7.48 1.47 10.14
C THR A 234 -7.95 1.48 11.60
N THR A 235 -9.12 2.08 11.87
CA THR A 235 -9.68 2.09 13.23
C THR A 235 -10.11 0.71 13.69
N GLY A 236 -10.59 -0.16 12.79
CA GLY A 236 -10.94 -1.54 13.12
C GLY A 236 -9.72 -2.37 13.54
N VAL A 237 -8.57 -2.19 12.87
CA VAL A 237 -7.30 -2.82 13.27
C VAL A 237 -6.83 -2.28 14.61
N LEU A 238 -6.87 -0.97 14.81
CA LEU A 238 -6.47 -0.32 16.06
C LEU A 238 -7.40 -0.67 17.22
N ASP A 239 -8.68 -0.81 16.97
CA ASP A 239 -9.66 -1.19 17.99
C ASP A 239 -9.40 -2.60 18.50
N LYS A 240 -9.27 -3.55 17.57
CA LYS A 240 -8.97 -4.95 17.90
C LYS A 240 -7.65 -5.11 18.66
N ALA A 241 -6.62 -4.34 18.30
CA ALA A 241 -5.29 -4.45 18.89
C ALA A 241 -5.12 -3.64 20.16
N LEU A 242 -5.77 -2.48 20.28
CA LEU A 242 -5.45 -1.45 21.26
C LEU A 242 -6.68 -0.76 21.88
N GLY A 243 -7.92 -1.13 21.51
CA GLY A 243 -9.14 -0.54 22.01
C GLY A 243 -9.30 0.94 21.58
N PHE A 244 -9.31 1.18 20.27
CA PHE A 244 -9.44 2.55 19.70
C PHE A 244 -10.71 3.26 20.20
N TRP A 245 -11.84 2.58 20.20
CA TRP A 245 -13.13 3.18 20.56
C TRP A 245 -13.26 3.48 22.06
N ASP A 246 -12.42 2.86 22.90
CA ASP A 246 -12.35 3.13 24.35
C ASP A 246 -11.52 4.38 24.66
N ARG A 247 -10.89 4.99 23.67
CA ARG A 247 -10.05 6.19 23.89
C ARG A 247 -10.92 7.44 23.99
N PRO A 248 -10.45 8.48 24.73
CA PRO A 248 -11.13 9.77 24.85
C PRO A 248 -11.48 10.36 23.48
N GLU A 249 -12.69 10.92 23.37
CA GLU A 249 -13.22 11.46 22.12
C GLU A 249 -12.30 12.51 21.48
N PRO A 250 -11.68 13.48 22.18
CA PRO A 250 -10.78 14.45 21.58
C PRO A 250 -9.56 13.81 20.88
N LEU A 251 -9.06 12.69 21.42
CA LEU A 251 -7.93 11.96 20.87
C LEU A 251 -8.34 11.20 19.59
N ARG A 252 -9.51 10.56 19.60
CA ARG A 252 -10.08 9.88 18.43
C ARG A 252 -10.38 10.87 17.31
N ARG A 253 -10.96 12.03 17.63
CA ARG A 253 -11.24 13.13 16.69
C ARG A 253 -9.96 13.63 16.05
N ARG A 254 -8.91 13.91 16.84
CA ARG A 254 -7.60 14.33 16.32
C ARG A 254 -7.02 13.31 15.36
N TYR A 255 -7.07 12.03 15.70
CA TYR A 255 -6.63 10.95 14.84
C TYR A 255 -7.39 10.93 13.49
N VAL A 256 -8.72 10.95 13.54
CA VAL A 256 -9.56 10.95 12.34
C VAL A 256 -9.26 12.15 11.44
N GLN A 257 -9.18 13.36 12.01
CA GLN A 257 -8.86 14.57 11.26
C GLN A 257 -7.50 14.47 10.54
N ARG A 258 -6.47 13.95 11.22
CA ARG A 258 -5.14 13.75 10.63
C ARG A 258 -5.14 12.69 9.52
N MET A 259 -5.86 11.61 9.70
CA MET A 259 -5.98 10.59 8.66
C MET A 259 -6.70 11.12 7.43
N VAL A 260 -7.80 11.85 7.60
CA VAL A 260 -8.51 12.50 6.49
C VAL A 260 -7.59 13.49 5.78
N ALA A 261 -6.88 14.36 6.53
CA ALA A 261 -5.92 15.29 5.96
C ALA A 261 -4.80 14.59 5.17
N GLY A 262 -4.25 13.49 5.71
CA GLY A 262 -3.23 12.68 5.05
C GLY A 262 -3.72 12.06 3.74
N TYR A 263 -4.92 11.47 3.74
CA TYR A 263 -5.50 10.89 2.52
C TYR A 263 -5.86 11.97 1.48
N THR A 264 -6.39 13.11 1.91
CA THR A 264 -6.69 14.25 1.03
C THR A 264 -5.40 14.85 0.46
N LEU A 265 -4.32 14.90 1.26
CA LEU A 265 -3.00 15.32 0.80
C LEU A 265 -2.51 14.45 -0.36
N LEU A 266 -2.61 13.11 -0.27
CA LEU A 266 -2.19 12.22 -1.35
C LEU A 266 -2.97 12.48 -2.65
N LEU A 267 -4.29 12.68 -2.55
CA LEU A 267 -5.13 13.04 -3.70
C LEU A 267 -4.69 14.37 -4.32
N ARG A 268 -4.44 15.38 -3.49
CA ARG A 268 -4.03 16.73 -3.95
C ARG A 268 -2.65 16.71 -4.59
N ARG A 269 -1.67 16.00 -4.02
CA ARG A 269 -0.33 15.88 -4.60
C ARG A 269 -0.36 15.26 -5.99
N PHE A 270 -1.10 14.16 -6.14
CA PHE A 270 -1.27 13.56 -7.47
C PHE A 270 -1.98 14.51 -8.43
N HIS A 271 -3.10 15.12 -8.01
CA HIS A 271 -3.85 16.06 -8.83
C HIS A 271 -2.97 17.21 -9.34
N ASP A 272 -2.24 17.88 -8.44
CA ASP A 272 -1.41 19.03 -8.76
C ASP A 272 -0.28 18.64 -9.74
N ASP A 273 0.40 17.52 -9.49
CA ASP A 273 1.48 17.04 -10.34
C ASP A 273 0.98 16.55 -11.71
N TYR A 274 -0.24 15.97 -11.78
CA TYR A 274 -0.85 15.50 -13.01
C TYR A 274 -1.39 16.66 -13.87
N THR A 275 -2.05 17.64 -13.27
CA THR A 275 -2.64 18.79 -13.97
C THR A 275 -1.59 19.81 -14.41
N SER A 276 -0.52 19.96 -13.64
CA SER A 276 0.62 20.83 -14.02
C SER A 276 1.51 20.26 -15.13
N GLY A 277 1.32 18.97 -15.49
CA GLY A 277 2.19 18.29 -16.47
C GLY A 277 3.53 17.81 -15.89
N ALA A 278 3.71 17.83 -14.57
CA ALA A 278 4.89 17.26 -13.92
C ALA A 278 4.93 15.71 -14.05
N ILE A 279 3.78 15.10 -14.30
CA ILE A 279 3.63 13.68 -14.61
C ILE A 279 3.33 13.53 -16.09
N PRO A 280 4.17 12.82 -16.88
CA PRO A 280 3.87 12.51 -18.28
C PRO A 280 2.60 11.66 -18.40
N LYS A 281 1.64 12.12 -19.19
CA LYS A 281 0.32 11.45 -19.32
C LYS A 281 0.41 10.06 -19.92
N GLU A 282 1.40 9.80 -20.76
CA GLU A 282 1.69 8.49 -21.37
C GLU A 282 2.15 7.44 -20.37
N ASN A 283 2.56 7.84 -19.17
CA ASN A 283 2.92 6.93 -18.08
C ASN A 283 1.74 6.60 -17.16
N VAL A 284 0.59 7.27 -17.28
CA VAL A 284 -0.54 7.14 -16.35
C VAL A 284 -1.82 6.77 -17.07
N TYR A 285 -2.47 5.70 -16.60
CA TYR A 285 -3.83 5.36 -16.96
C TYR A 285 -4.74 5.54 -15.74
N ILE A 286 -5.79 6.36 -15.88
CA ILE A 286 -6.75 6.63 -14.80
C ILE A 286 -7.79 5.51 -14.80
N VAL A 287 -7.82 4.73 -13.72
CA VAL A 287 -8.77 3.64 -13.50
C VAL A 287 -9.88 4.12 -12.57
N ARG A 288 -11.05 4.39 -13.11
CA ARG A 288 -12.23 4.71 -12.30
C ARG A 288 -12.81 3.43 -11.70
N TYR A 289 -13.00 3.42 -10.38
CA TYR A 289 -13.50 2.25 -9.65
C TYR A 289 -14.91 1.83 -10.10
N ASP A 290 -15.82 2.80 -10.32
CA ASP A 290 -17.15 2.54 -10.78
C ASP A 290 -17.19 1.86 -12.16
N ARG A 291 -16.30 2.29 -13.07
CA ARG A 291 -16.13 1.70 -14.39
C ARG A 291 -15.49 0.31 -14.30
N LEU A 292 -14.45 0.15 -13.47
CA LEU A 292 -13.81 -1.15 -13.22
C LEU A 292 -14.81 -2.19 -12.71
N MET A 293 -15.79 -1.78 -11.89
CA MET A 293 -16.80 -2.69 -11.35
C MET A 293 -17.92 -3.02 -12.35
N ARG A 294 -18.26 -2.12 -13.25
CA ARG A 294 -19.34 -2.31 -14.22
C ARG A 294 -18.88 -2.94 -15.53
N GLU A 295 -17.70 -2.57 -16.00
CA GLU A 295 -17.14 -2.86 -17.33
C GLU A 295 -15.75 -3.49 -17.20
N PHE A 296 -15.63 -4.51 -16.34
CA PHE A 296 -14.34 -5.08 -15.97
C PHE A 296 -13.54 -5.57 -17.18
N ASP A 297 -14.19 -6.25 -18.11
CA ASP A 297 -13.59 -6.76 -19.34
C ASP A 297 -13.03 -5.64 -20.23
N VAL A 298 -13.79 -4.57 -20.42
CA VAL A 298 -13.36 -3.40 -21.22
C VAL A 298 -12.17 -2.71 -20.56
N VAL A 299 -12.27 -2.42 -19.25
CA VAL A 299 -11.20 -1.74 -18.49
C VAL A 299 -9.93 -2.59 -18.46
N MET A 300 -10.05 -3.92 -18.33
CA MET A 300 -8.90 -4.81 -18.38
C MET A 300 -8.23 -4.82 -19.76
N ASP A 301 -9.01 -4.79 -20.83
CA ASP A 301 -8.48 -4.68 -22.19
C ASP A 301 -7.67 -3.38 -22.39
N GLU A 302 -8.17 -2.26 -21.88
CA GLU A 302 -7.48 -0.98 -21.90
C GLU A 302 -6.21 -1.01 -21.04
N ILE A 303 -6.25 -1.60 -19.83
CA ILE A 303 -5.08 -1.78 -18.96
C ILE A 303 -4.00 -2.63 -19.63
N LEU A 304 -4.37 -3.76 -20.25
CA LEU A 304 -3.42 -4.63 -20.94
C LEU A 304 -2.77 -3.92 -22.14
N ALA A 305 -3.56 -3.17 -22.91
CA ALA A 305 -3.07 -2.36 -24.01
C ALA A 305 -2.10 -1.27 -23.53
N PHE A 306 -2.49 -0.52 -22.47
CA PHE A 306 -1.66 0.55 -21.90
C PHE A 306 -0.34 0.03 -21.32
N THR A 307 -0.38 -1.13 -20.64
CA THR A 307 0.80 -1.72 -20.03
C THR A 307 1.66 -2.53 -21.00
N GLY A 308 1.17 -2.76 -22.24
CA GLY A 308 1.83 -3.65 -23.20
C GLY A 308 1.91 -5.10 -22.71
N SER A 309 0.94 -5.53 -21.89
CA SER A 309 0.92 -6.88 -21.34
C SER A 309 0.34 -7.87 -22.35
N PRO A 310 0.94 -9.07 -22.51
CA PRO A 310 0.45 -10.06 -23.47
C PRO A 310 -0.91 -10.63 -23.02
N ARG A 311 -1.76 -10.94 -24.00
CA ARG A 311 -3.07 -11.56 -23.80
C ARG A 311 -2.95 -13.07 -24.00
N SER A 312 -2.80 -13.83 -22.91
CA SER A 312 -2.94 -15.28 -22.99
C SER A 312 -4.41 -15.69 -22.97
N ASP A 313 -4.73 -16.84 -23.58
CA ASP A 313 -6.10 -17.38 -23.57
C ASP A 313 -6.61 -17.58 -22.14
N ALA A 314 -5.74 -18.00 -21.22
CA ALA A 314 -6.06 -18.14 -19.80
C ALA A 314 -6.43 -16.82 -19.13
N LEU A 315 -5.69 -15.74 -19.42
CA LEU A 315 -5.99 -14.39 -18.90
C LEU A 315 -7.32 -13.87 -19.48
N VAL A 316 -7.57 -14.06 -20.77
CA VAL A 316 -8.83 -13.65 -21.40
C VAL A 316 -10.02 -14.40 -20.81
N ALA A 317 -9.89 -15.70 -20.57
CA ALA A 317 -10.93 -16.51 -19.90
C ALA A 317 -11.18 -16.03 -18.46
N ALA A 318 -10.13 -15.71 -17.72
CA ALA A 318 -10.22 -15.18 -16.36
C ALA A 318 -10.91 -13.81 -16.32
N ILE A 319 -10.59 -12.92 -17.26
CA ILE A 319 -11.24 -11.60 -17.38
C ILE A 319 -12.75 -11.76 -17.61
N ARG A 320 -13.16 -12.63 -18.54
CA ARG A 320 -14.59 -12.91 -18.80
C ARG A 320 -15.31 -13.45 -17.56
N SER A 321 -14.72 -14.48 -16.92
CA SER A 321 -15.28 -15.05 -15.70
C SER A 321 -15.41 -14.03 -14.58
N GLN A 322 -14.43 -13.15 -14.41
CA GLN A 322 -14.46 -12.11 -13.39
C GLN A 322 -15.51 -11.02 -13.72
N ALA A 323 -15.64 -10.63 -14.98
CA ALA A 323 -16.66 -9.68 -15.43
C ALA A 323 -18.07 -10.21 -15.13
N GLU A 324 -18.35 -11.48 -15.38
CA GLU A 324 -19.63 -12.11 -15.04
C GLU A 324 -19.92 -12.08 -13.53
N LYS A 325 -18.93 -12.39 -12.70
CA LYS A 325 -19.06 -12.33 -11.24
C LYS A 325 -19.36 -10.91 -10.74
N GLN A 326 -18.74 -9.89 -11.36
CA GLN A 326 -18.93 -8.50 -10.95
C GLN A 326 -20.28 -7.93 -11.33
N ARG A 327 -20.88 -8.33 -12.47
CA ARG A 327 -22.24 -7.90 -12.86
C ARG A 327 -23.30 -8.22 -11.79
N GLY A 328 -23.08 -9.28 -11.01
CA GLY A 328 -23.95 -9.68 -9.89
C GLY A 328 -23.56 -9.10 -8.52
N TYR A 329 -22.42 -8.43 -8.42
CA TYR A 329 -21.90 -7.97 -7.14
C TYR A 329 -22.53 -6.66 -6.67
N LYS A 330 -23.13 -6.70 -5.47
CA LYS A 330 -23.54 -5.50 -4.73
C LYS A 330 -22.70 -5.43 -3.45
N SER A 331 -22.01 -4.31 -3.24
CA SER A 331 -21.29 -4.07 -1.98
C SER A 331 -22.26 -4.12 -0.80
N LYS A 332 -21.94 -4.95 0.19
CA LYS A 332 -22.71 -5.06 1.45
C LYS A 332 -22.22 -4.06 2.52
N HIS A 333 -21.18 -3.31 2.24
CA HIS A 333 -20.56 -2.41 3.21
C HIS A 333 -21.14 -1.00 3.05
N THR A 334 -21.80 -0.53 4.09
CA THR A 334 -22.20 0.86 4.28
C THR A 334 -21.23 1.49 5.29
N TYR A 335 -20.50 2.50 4.86
CA TYR A 335 -19.61 3.24 5.75
C TYR A 335 -20.26 4.59 6.07
N SER A 336 -20.40 4.90 7.37
CA SER A 336 -21.03 6.14 7.81
C SER A 336 -19.99 7.21 8.12
N LEU A 337 -20.06 8.33 7.43
CA LEU A 337 -19.27 9.54 7.77
C LEU A 337 -19.58 10.00 9.20
N ALA A 338 -20.85 9.88 9.64
CA ALA A 338 -21.29 10.27 10.97
C ALA A 338 -20.57 9.49 12.09
N GLN A 339 -20.20 8.22 11.86
CA GLN A 339 -19.43 7.42 12.81
C GLN A 339 -18.10 8.08 13.17
N PHE A 340 -17.52 8.79 12.21
CA PHE A 340 -16.24 9.49 12.35
C PHE A 340 -16.38 10.98 12.63
N GLY A 341 -17.63 11.48 12.79
CA GLY A 341 -17.89 12.91 12.98
C GLY A 341 -17.53 13.76 11.76
N LEU A 342 -17.61 13.20 10.55
CA LEU A 342 -17.27 13.88 9.31
C LEU A 342 -18.53 14.44 8.65
N ASP A 343 -18.44 15.70 8.20
CA ASP A 343 -19.45 16.38 7.42
C ASP A 343 -19.26 16.09 5.92
N ALA A 344 -20.31 15.60 5.26
CA ALA A 344 -20.24 15.20 3.86
C ALA A 344 -20.01 16.40 2.91
N ASP A 345 -20.67 17.54 3.21
CA ASP A 345 -20.56 18.72 2.35
C ASP A 345 -19.19 19.38 2.48
N ALA A 346 -18.63 19.43 3.69
CA ALA A 346 -17.29 19.91 3.91
C ALA A 346 -16.27 19.03 3.19
N LEU A 347 -16.37 17.71 3.33
CA LEU A 347 -15.48 16.76 2.68
C LEU A 347 -15.58 16.82 1.15
N ARG A 348 -16.81 17.00 0.62
CA ARG A 348 -17.02 17.17 -0.82
C ARG A 348 -16.35 18.44 -1.33
N ARG A 349 -16.48 19.57 -0.61
CA ARG A 349 -15.77 20.82 -0.95
C ARG A 349 -14.26 20.63 -0.94
N ASP A 350 -13.71 19.99 0.09
CA ASP A 350 -12.26 19.77 0.22
C ASP A 350 -11.69 18.88 -0.89
N CYS A 351 -12.52 17.97 -1.43
CA CYS A 351 -12.17 17.04 -2.50
C CYS A 351 -12.75 17.43 -3.87
N GLN A 352 -13.33 18.65 -4.03
CA GLN A 352 -13.97 19.08 -5.29
C GLN A 352 -13.06 18.90 -6.50
N PHE A 353 -11.76 19.15 -6.36
CA PHE A 353 -10.77 18.98 -7.40
C PHE A 353 -10.68 17.55 -7.97
N VAL A 354 -11.05 16.53 -7.17
CA VAL A 354 -11.07 15.13 -7.63
C VAL A 354 -12.26 14.91 -8.57
N TYR A 355 -13.43 15.45 -8.21
CA TYR A 355 -14.63 15.35 -9.03
C TYR A 355 -14.44 16.08 -10.37
N ASP A 356 -13.88 17.30 -10.32
CA ASP A 356 -13.65 18.14 -11.50
C ASP A 356 -12.61 17.51 -12.46
N ALA A 357 -11.54 16.92 -11.91
CA ALA A 357 -10.46 16.37 -12.73
C ALA A 357 -10.78 14.99 -13.33
N PHE A 358 -11.58 14.16 -12.64
CA PHE A 358 -11.76 12.75 -13.03
C PHE A 358 -13.20 12.37 -13.37
N GLY A 359 -14.15 13.29 -13.24
CA GLY A 359 -15.55 13.10 -13.66
C GLY A 359 -16.27 12.00 -12.89
N ILE A 360 -16.10 11.95 -11.55
CA ILE A 360 -16.72 10.96 -10.66
C ILE A 360 -17.81 11.57 -9.79
#